data_04b15451fd7d3300f05edb573db7bbab
#
_entry.id   04b15451fd7d3300f05edb573db7bbab
#
_cell.length_a   1.000
_cell.length_b   1.000
_cell.length_c   1.000
_cell.angle_alpha   90.00
_cell.angle_beta   90.00
_cell.angle_gamma   90.00
#
_symmetry.space_group_name_H-M   'P 1'
#
loop_
_entity.id
_entity.type
_entity.pdbx_description
1 polymer ?
#
loop_
_entity_poly.entity_id
_entity_poly.type
_entity_poly.pdbx_seq_one_letter_code
_entity_poly.pdbx_strand_id
1 'polypeptide(L)'
;RSGGPATRSGILSVDEVLDIVGGYQIERVFPVDGRNEERTRESELHLWYVVRFGDDYSAEEVAEKLSALGEVQHVNLNRTIRRAYNAGKKAMPLTREAHAAMQRATRAAGDTGYPFNDELLPMQWHLINRGNLFGDKSIVDADVQCEEAWKSSTGDKSIIVAVLDEGVMVEHPDLKNSMWVNEGEVYRSKQDNDGNGYKGDVYGYNFVFETGVISW
;
A
#
# COMPACT_ATOMS: atom_id res chain seq x y z
N ARG A 1 9.80 10.40 -25.98
CA ARG A 1 8.65 9.70 -26.59
C ARG A 1 8.17 8.69 -25.57
N SER A 2 6.98 8.86 -25.01
CA SER A 2 6.30 7.83 -24.22
C SER A 2 6.14 6.61 -25.12
N GLY A 3 6.89 5.55 -24.87
CA GLY A 3 6.78 4.31 -25.60
C GLY A 3 5.43 3.67 -25.28
N GLY A 4 4.52 3.65 -26.27
CA GLY A 4 3.34 2.82 -26.20
C GLY A 4 3.71 1.32 -26.17
N PRO A 5 2.73 0.43 -25.98
CA PRO A 5 2.97 -1.01 -25.97
C PRO A 5 3.69 -1.44 -27.25
N ALA A 6 4.76 -2.19 -27.09
CA ALA A 6 5.48 -2.80 -28.21
C ALA A 6 4.88 -4.18 -28.51
N THR A 7 5.11 -4.67 -29.72
CA THR A 7 4.70 -6.00 -30.17
C THR A 7 5.87 -6.99 -30.23
N ARG A 8 7.02 -6.59 -29.75
CA ARG A 8 8.25 -7.38 -29.65
C ARG A 8 9.06 -6.95 -28.44
N SER A 9 9.65 -7.92 -27.75
CA SER A 9 10.55 -7.67 -26.63
C SER A 9 11.95 -7.21 -27.08
N GLY A 10 12.37 -7.64 -28.25
CA GLY A 10 13.73 -7.48 -28.78
C GLY A 10 14.70 -8.56 -28.28
N ILE A 11 14.23 -9.54 -27.52
CA ILE A 11 14.98 -10.73 -27.09
C ILE A 11 14.40 -11.92 -27.85
N LEU A 12 15.19 -12.53 -28.74
CA LEU A 12 14.73 -13.54 -29.70
C LEU A 12 14.03 -14.72 -28.98
N SER A 13 14.64 -15.27 -27.94
CA SER A 13 14.10 -16.40 -27.18
C SER A 13 12.75 -16.09 -26.53
N VAL A 14 12.58 -14.88 -25.99
CA VAL A 14 11.31 -14.39 -25.44
C VAL A 14 10.27 -14.20 -26.53
N ASP A 15 10.66 -13.58 -27.65
CA ASP A 15 9.76 -13.35 -28.78
C ASP A 15 9.29 -14.67 -29.40
N GLU A 16 10.14 -15.69 -29.51
CA GLU A 16 9.77 -17.03 -30.00
C GLU A 16 8.73 -17.70 -29.10
N VAL A 17 8.86 -17.59 -27.78
CA VAL A 17 7.84 -18.10 -26.83
C VAL A 17 6.54 -17.33 -26.97
N LEU A 18 6.59 -16.01 -27.10
CA LEU A 18 5.41 -15.16 -27.18
C LEU A 18 4.73 -15.21 -28.56
N ASP A 19 5.44 -15.57 -29.63
CA ASP A 19 4.84 -15.79 -30.96
C ASP A 19 3.83 -16.95 -30.98
N ILE A 20 3.90 -17.88 -29.99
CA ILE A 20 2.93 -18.97 -29.81
C ILE A 20 1.52 -18.43 -29.59
N VAL A 21 1.37 -17.31 -28.88
CA VAL A 21 0.09 -16.70 -28.54
C VAL A 21 -0.50 -15.84 -29.68
N GLY A 22 0.15 -15.82 -30.85
CA GLY A 22 -0.39 -15.21 -32.08
C GLY A 22 -0.40 -13.69 -32.12
N GLY A 23 -0.40 -13.04 -31.00
CA GLY A 23 -0.33 -11.58 -30.87
C GLY A 23 -0.28 -11.17 -29.41
N TYR A 24 0.66 -10.30 -29.08
CA TYR A 24 0.83 -9.82 -27.72
C TYR A 24 1.25 -8.34 -27.71
N GLN A 25 1.08 -7.74 -26.54
CA GLN A 25 1.59 -6.42 -26.21
C GLN A 25 2.53 -6.54 -25.02
N ILE A 26 3.67 -5.87 -25.10
CA ILE A 26 4.65 -5.80 -24.03
C ILE A 26 4.94 -4.34 -23.68
N GLU A 27 4.89 -4.01 -22.42
CA GLU A 27 5.17 -2.67 -21.92
C GLU A 27 5.91 -2.74 -20.59
N ARG A 28 6.68 -1.71 -20.26
CA ARG A 28 7.35 -1.62 -18.97
C ARG A 28 6.30 -1.42 -17.86
N VAL A 29 6.45 -2.15 -16.73
CA VAL A 29 5.67 -1.92 -15.50
C VAL A 29 5.92 -0.50 -14.97
N PHE A 30 7.20 -0.07 -15.01
CA PHE A 30 7.62 1.26 -14.61
C PHE A 30 7.94 2.06 -15.88
N PRO A 31 7.07 2.99 -16.29
CA PRO A 31 7.26 3.79 -17.49
C PRO A 31 8.57 4.59 -17.44
N VAL A 32 9.07 4.96 -18.61
CA VAL A 32 10.24 5.84 -18.68
C VAL A 32 9.87 7.22 -18.15
N ASP A 33 10.51 7.61 -17.05
CA ASP A 33 10.38 8.95 -16.46
C ASP A 33 11.76 9.61 -16.48
N GLY A 34 11.89 10.71 -17.22
CA GLY A 34 13.17 11.40 -17.38
C GLY A 34 13.76 11.93 -16.07
N ARG A 35 12.95 12.10 -15.03
CA ARG A 35 13.41 12.56 -13.71
C ARG A 35 13.98 11.42 -12.87
N ASN A 36 13.41 10.23 -13.00
CA ASN A 36 13.68 9.07 -12.13
C ASN A 36 14.32 7.90 -12.88
N GLU A 37 14.59 8.01 -14.18
CA GLU A 37 15.07 6.88 -15.01
C GLU A 37 16.40 6.32 -14.49
N GLU A 38 17.31 7.15 -13.98
CA GLU A 38 18.57 6.71 -13.41
C GLU A 38 18.34 5.81 -12.19
N ARG A 39 17.52 6.26 -11.23
CA ARG A 39 17.15 5.47 -10.04
C ARG A 39 16.37 4.20 -10.40
N THR A 40 15.49 4.28 -11.41
CA THR A 40 14.75 3.15 -11.94
C THR A 40 15.69 2.10 -12.53
N ARG A 41 16.78 2.52 -13.16
CA ARG A 41 17.80 1.63 -13.69
C ARG A 41 18.71 1.06 -12.62
N GLU A 42 19.15 1.85 -11.67
CA GLU A 42 19.95 1.41 -10.51
C GLU A 42 19.21 0.34 -9.69
N SER A 43 17.88 0.48 -9.57
CA SER A 43 17.00 -0.45 -8.86
C SER A 43 16.50 -1.61 -9.73
N GLU A 44 16.99 -1.73 -10.98
CA GLU A 44 16.59 -2.76 -11.96
C GLU A 44 15.08 -2.79 -12.30
N LEU A 45 14.31 -1.78 -11.89
CA LEU A 45 12.86 -1.70 -12.13
C LEU A 45 12.55 -1.53 -13.62
N HIS A 46 13.48 -1.02 -14.43
CA HIS A 46 13.33 -0.91 -15.87
C HIS A 46 13.28 -2.26 -16.61
N LEU A 47 13.63 -3.36 -15.91
CA LEU A 47 13.61 -4.72 -16.45
C LEU A 47 12.26 -5.43 -16.26
N TRP A 48 11.30 -4.79 -15.59
CA TRP A 48 9.98 -5.36 -15.35
C TRP A 48 9.01 -4.98 -16.46
N TYR A 49 8.38 -6.00 -17.04
CA TYR A 49 7.45 -5.86 -18.14
C TYR A 49 6.13 -6.57 -17.86
N VAL A 50 5.04 -6.00 -18.38
CA VAL A 50 3.74 -6.68 -18.47
C VAL A 50 3.58 -7.16 -19.91
N VAL A 51 3.22 -8.43 -20.05
CA VAL A 51 2.84 -9.03 -21.34
C VAL A 51 1.34 -9.28 -21.30
N ARG A 52 0.63 -8.78 -22.32
CA ARG A 52 -0.81 -9.00 -22.52
C ARG A 52 -1.02 -9.74 -23.84
N PHE A 53 -1.83 -10.78 -23.80
CA PHE A 53 -2.21 -11.59 -24.96
C PHE A 53 -3.66 -12.06 -24.83
N GLY A 54 -4.21 -12.69 -25.90
CA GLY A 54 -5.60 -13.13 -25.92
C GLY A 54 -5.89 -14.31 -24.98
N ASP A 55 -7.16 -14.50 -24.65
CA ASP A 55 -7.64 -15.51 -23.68
C ASP A 55 -7.59 -16.95 -24.26
N ASP A 56 -7.19 -17.13 -25.50
CA ASP A 56 -7.11 -18.45 -26.16
C ASP A 56 -5.96 -19.33 -25.63
N TYR A 57 -5.07 -18.73 -24.85
CA TYR A 57 -3.89 -19.40 -24.29
C TYR A 57 -3.86 -19.29 -22.76
N SER A 58 -3.41 -20.38 -22.12
CA SER A 58 -3.21 -20.38 -20.68
C SER A 58 -2.05 -19.47 -20.27
N ALA A 59 -2.33 -18.55 -19.36
CA ALA A 59 -1.29 -17.67 -18.82
C ALA A 59 -0.24 -18.45 -18.02
N GLU A 60 -0.64 -19.55 -17.39
CA GLU A 60 0.22 -20.46 -16.66
C GLU A 60 1.21 -21.18 -17.58
N GLU A 61 0.74 -21.68 -18.73
CA GLU A 61 1.61 -22.36 -19.72
C GLU A 61 2.63 -21.41 -20.34
N VAL A 62 2.21 -20.17 -20.64
CA VAL A 62 3.11 -19.14 -21.17
C VAL A 62 4.14 -18.74 -20.11
N ALA A 63 3.71 -18.59 -18.85
CA ALA A 63 4.60 -18.27 -17.73
C ALA A 63 5.64 -19.37 -17.48
N GLU A 64 5.25 -20.64 -17.58
CA GLU A 64 6.16 -21.78 -17.46
C GLU A 64 7.25 -21.75 -18.54
N LYS A 65 6.84 -21.54 -19.81
CA LYS A 65 7.79 -21.44 -20.93
C LYS A 65 8.74 -20.26 -20.79
N LEU A 66 8.24 -19.09 -20.39
CA LEU A 66 9.07 -17.93 -20.16
C LEU A 66 10.05 -18.15 -18.99
N SER A 67 9.60 -18.80 -17.91
CA SER A 67 10.44 -19.09 -16.74
C SER A 67 11.60 -20.05 -17.05
N ALA A 68 11.50 -20.82 -18.13
CA ALA A 68 12.55 -21.74 -18.56
C ALA A 68 13.68 -21.03 -19.33
N LEU A 69 13.50 -19.76 -19.72
CA LEU A 69 14.50 -19.00 -20.45
C LEU A 69 15.58 -18.43 -19.52
N GLY A 70 16.83 -18.53 -19.90
CA GLY A 70 17.95 -18.02 -19.11
C GLY A 70 17.99 -16.50 -18.98
N GLU A 71 17.34 -15.78 -19.89
CA GLU A 71 17.23 -14.33 -19.91
C GLU A 71 16.09 -13.80 -19.01
N VAL A 72 15.22 -14.70 -18.52
CA VAL A 72 14.08 -14.36 -17.68
C VAL A 72 14.33 -14.80 -16.24
N GLN A 73 14.48 -13.84 -15.36
CA GLN A 73 14.77 -14.10 -13.95
C GLN A 73 13.53 -14.48 -13.14
N HIS A 74 12.41 -13.79 -13.39
CA HIS A 74 11.14 -13.99 -12.67
C HIS A 74 9.95 -13.83 -13.60
N VAL A 75 8.95 -14.69 -13.42
CA VAL A 75 7.64 -14.56 -14.06
C VAL A 75 6.56 -14.64 -13.00
N ASN A 76 5.67 -13.65 -12.98
CA ASN A 76 4.52 -13.60 -12.08
C ASN A 76 3.25 -13.40 -12.89
N LEU A 77 2.17 -14.09 -12.50
CA LEU A 77 0.87 -13.88 -13.09
C LEU A 77 0.23 -12.62 -12.51
N ASN A 78 -0.20 -11.71 -13.39
CA ASN A 78 -0.95 -10.54 -12.98
C ASN A 78 -2.40 -10.95 -12.69
N ARG A 79 -2.67 -11.35 -11.45
CA ARG A 79 -3.99 -11.82 -11.01
C ARG A 79 -4.85 -10.66 -10.54
N THR A 80 -6.13 -10.70 -10.88
CA THR A 80 -7.09 -9.76 -10.30
C THR A 80 -7.21 -10.03 -8.81
N ILE A 81 -6.79 -9.05 -8.01
CA ILE A 81 -6.95 -9.09 -6.57
C ILE A 81 -8.41 -8.76 -6.26
N ARG A 82 -9.08 -9.67 -5.57
CA ARG A 82 -10.42 -9.41 -5.02
C ARG A 82 -10.29 -9.27 -3.51
N ARG A 83 -10.97 -8.28 -2.95
CA ARG A 83 -11.08 -8.18 -1.51
C ARG A 83 -11.66 -9.47 -0.95
N ALA A 84 -11.09 -9.97 0.12
CA ALA A 84 -11.68 -11.01 0.95
C ALA A 84 -12.85 -10.44 1.77
N TYR A 85 -13.76 -9.73 1.09
CA TYR A 85 -14.92 -9.11 1.70
C TYR A 85 -16.05 -10.12 1.82
N ASN A 86 -16.47 -10.40 3.05
CA ASN A 86 -17.65 -11.19 3.28
C ASN A 86 -18.87 -10.25 3.33
N ALA A 87 -19.60 -10.14 2.21
CA ALA A 87 -20.80 -9.33 2.10
C ALA A 87 -21.89 -9.65 3.14
N GLY A 88 -21.86 -10.86 3.73
CA GLY A 88 -22.76 -11.29 4.81
C GLY A 88 -22.37 -10.77 6.20
N LYS A 89 -21.15 -10.30 6.37
CA LYS A 89 -20.67 -9.71 7.63
C LYS A 89 -20.52 -8.20 7.47
N LYS A 90 -21.57 -7.47 7.81
CA LYS A 90 -21.44 -6.03 7.95
C LYS A 90 -20.59 -5.72 9.17
N ALA A 91 -19.61 -4.82 9.03
CA ALA A 91 -18.96 -4.22 10.18
C ALA A 91 -20.04 -3.61 11.07
N MET A 92 -20.14 -4.07 12.30
CA MET A 92 -21.05 -3.43 13.26
C MET A 92 -20.34 -2.21 13.82
N PRO A 93 -20.92 -1.01 13.70
CA PRO A 93 -20.37 0.15 14.36
C PRO A 93 -20.32 -0.11 15.86
N LEU A 94 -19.23 0.24 16.49
CA LEU A 94 -19.10 0.17 17.94
C LEU A 94 -20.15 1.11 18.54
N THR A 95 -21.16 0.56 19.24
CA THR A 95 -22.18 1.39 19.88
C THR A 95 -21.56 2.19 21.04
N ARG A 96 -22.17 3.31 21.39
CA ARG A 96 -21.73 4.10 22.56
C ARG A 96 -21.70 3.26 23.85
N GLU A 97 -22.66 2.35 24.01
CA GLU A 97 -22.76 1.45 25.15
C GLU A 97 -21.62 0.43 25.16
N ALA A 98 -21.31 -0.18 24.00
CA ALA A 98 -20.18 -1.10 23.86
C ALA A 98 -18.86 -0.38 24.10
N HIS A 99 -18.66 0.81 23.54
CA HIS A 99 -17.50 1.64 23.80
C HIS A 99 -17.35 2.00 25.28
N ALA A 100 -18.44 2.46 25.95
CA ALA A 100 -18.44 2.77 27.36
C ALA A 100 -18.23 1.52 28.26
N ALA A 101 -18.69 0.34 27.82
CA ALA A 101 -18.42 -0.91 28.51
C ALA A 101 -16.94 -1.31 28.42
N MET A 102 -16.35 -1.16 27.26
CA MET A 102 -14.91 -1.40 27.05
C MET A 102 -14.06 -0.43 27.86
N GLN A 103 -14.36 0.87 27.84
CA GLN A 103 -13.68 1.85 28.69
C GLN A 103 -13.81 1.55 30.20
N ARG A 104 -14.98 1.07 30.66
CA ARG A 104 -15.14 0.66 32.06
C ARG A 104 -14.30 -0.56 32.39
N ALA A 105 -14.21 -1.54 31.50
CA ALA A 105 -13.38 -2.72 31.69
C ALA A 105 -11.88 -2.34 31.79
N THR A 106 -11.41 -1.44 30.93
CA THR A 106 -10.02 -0.95 30.98
C THR A 106 -9.72 -0.14 32.23
N ARG A 107 -10.66 0.72 32.68
CA ARG A 107 -10.52 1.48 33.95
C ARG A 107 -10.60 0.59 35.19
N ALA A 108 -11.42 -0.46 35.14
CA ALA A 108 -11.54 -1.42 36.26
C ALA A 108 -10.29 -2.29 36.43
N ALA A 109 -9.50 -2.47 35.37
CA ALA A 109 -8.22 -3.14 35.45
C ALA A 109 -7.12 -2.36 36.18
N GLY A 110 -7.38 -1.09 36.51
CA GLY A 110 -6.55 -0.31 37.43
C GLY A 110 -5.17 0.09 36.96
N ASP A 111 -4.82 -0.25 35.74
CA ASP A 111 -3.49 0.01 35.22
C ASP A 111 -3.46 1.21 34.25
N THR A 112 -2.76 2.24 34.71
CA THR A 112 -2.37 3.40 33.89
C THR A 112 -0.96 3.26 33.33
N GLY A 113 -0.37 2.06 33.36
CA GLY A 113 1.00 1.78 32.93
C GLY A 113 1.25 1.86 31.42
N TYR A 114 0.36 2.55 30.68
CA TYR A 114 0.56 2.83 29.26
C TYR A 114 1.47 4.06 29.06
N PRO A 115 2.33 4.04 28.02
CA PRO A 115 3.32 5.10 27.82
C PRO A 115 2.71 6.44 27.36
N PHE A 116 1.44 6.43 26.90
CA PHE A 116 0.72 7.61 26.42
C PHE A 116 -0.64 7.74 27.10
N ASN A 117 -1.19 8.94 27.08
CA ASN A 117 -2.48 9.28 27.70
C ASN A 117 -3.69 9.13 26.77
N ASP A 118 -3.54 8.42 25.65
CA ASP A 118 -4.66 8.09 24.75
C ASP A 118 -5.65 7.16 25.47
N GLU A 119 -6.91 7.60 25.54
CA GLU A 119 -7.98 6.84 26.20
C GLU A 119 -8.26 5.48 25.55
N LEU A 120 -7.94 5.34 24.26
CA LEU A 120 -8.19 4.12 23.47
C LEU A 120 -6.96 3.23 23.36
N LEU A 121 -5.78 3.67 23.79
CA LEU A 121 -4.56 2.85 23.73
C LEU A 121 -4.72 1.49 24.43
N PRO A 122 -5.40 1.37 25.58
CA PRO A 122 -5.66 0.08 26.20
C PRO A 122 -6.49 -0.90 25.34
N MET A 123 -7.20 -0.39 24.33
CA MET A 123 -7.97 -1.20 23.38
C MET A 123 -7.18 -1.58 22.13
N GLN A 124 -6.05 -0.96 21.92
CA GLN A 124 -5.14 -1.23 20.78
C GLN A 124 -4.18 -2.37 21.14
N TRP A 125 -4.76 -3.54 21.46
CA TRP A 125 -4.02 -4.73 21.92
C TRP A 125 -2.89 -5.15 20.99
N HIS A 126 -2.99 -4.82 19.70
CA HIS A 126 -1.96 -5.11 18.71
C HIS A 126 -0.69 -4.27 18.92
N LEU A 127 -0.80 -3.12 19.58
CA LEU A 127 0.33 -2.27 19.97
C LEU A 127 0.89 -2.66 21.33
N ILE A 128 -0.01 -2.86 22.32
CA ILE A 128 0.34 -3.26 23.70
C ILE A 128 -0.75 -4.21 24.22
N ASN A 129 -0.41 -5.46 24.43
CA ASN A 129 -1.34 -6.47 24.94
C ASN A 129 -1.06 -6.80 26.40
N ARG A 130 -1.86 -6.26 27.29
CA ARG A 130 -1.81 -6.54 28.73
C ARG A 130 -2.62 -7.76 29.16
N GLY A 131 -3.19 -8.51 28.22
CA GLY A 131 -4.01 -9.70 28.52
C GLY A 131 -5.42 -9.41 29.03
N ASN A 132 -5.88 -8.15 28.95
CA ASN A 132 -7.12 -7.71 29.63
C ASN A 132 -8.36 -7.61 28.73
N LEU A 133 -8.23 -7.75 27.40
CA LEU A 133 -9.35 -7.50 26.50
C LEU A 133 -10.17 -8.73 26.13
N PHE A 134 -9.56 -9.90 26.08
CA PHE A 134 -10.20 -11.13 25.56
C PHE A 134 -10.32 -12.24 26.61
N GLY A 135 -10.24 -11.87 27.89
CA GLY A 135 -10.27 -12.83 29.00
C GLY A 135 -9.16 -13.89 28.87
N ASP A 136 -9.50 -15.15 29.19
CA ASP A 136 -8.55 -16.26 29.17
C ASP A 136 -7.93 -16.58 27.79
N LYS A 137 -8.42 -15.95 26.73
CA LYS A 137 -7.90 -16.10 25.38
C LYS A 137 -6.81 -15.08 25.01
N SER A 138 -6.60 -14.08 25.86
CA SER A 138 -5.58 -13.07 25.64
C SER A 138 -4.25 -13.55 26.22
N ILE A 139 -3.22 -13.53 25.39
CA ILE A 139 -1.84 -13.84 25.81
C ILE A 139 -1.12 -12.52 25.99
N VAL A 140 -0.64 -12.25 27.19
CA VAL A 140 0.15 -11.05 27.50
C VAL A 140 1.35 -10.97 26.56
N ASP A 141 1.68 -9.78 26.09
CA ASP A 141 2.78 -9.49 25.17
C ASP A 141 2.66 -10.16 23.77
N ALA A 142 1.50 -10.73 23.43
CA ALA A 142 1.23 -11.16 22.05
C ALA A 142 0.80 -9.94 21.20
N ASP A 143 1.75 -9.07 20.90
CA ASP A 143 1.59 -7.81 20.16
C ASP A 143 2.82 -7.52 19.29
N VAL A 144 2.92 -6.32 18.71
CA VAL A 144 4.05 -5.93 17.86
C VAL A 144 5.18 -5.22 18.63
N GLN A 145 5.19 -5.27 19.96
CA GLN A 145 6.22 -4.73 20.85
C GLN A 145 6.46 -3.22 20.71
N CYS A 146 5.39 -2.47 20.45
CA CYS A 146 5.49 -1.02 20.29
C CYS A 146 6.02 -0.32 21.54
N GLU A 147 5.68 -0.79 22.74
CA GLU A 147 6.14 -0.19 24.00
C GLU A 147 7.67 -0.20 24.09
N GLU A 148 8.31 -1.30 23.70
CA GLU A 148 9.77 -1.39 23.66
C GLU A 148 10.37 -0.55 22.55
N ALA A 149 9.74 -0.55 21.36
CA ALA A 149 10.18 0.26 20.23
C ALA A 149 10.16 1.75 20.56
N TRP A 150 9.11 2.24 21.24
CA TRP A 150 8.95 3.64 21.61
C TRP A 150 9.94 4.14 22.67
N LYS A 151 10.57 3.25 23.43
CA LYS A 151 11.70 3.62 24.31
C LYS A 151 12.92 4.06 23.51
N SER A 152 13.05 3.55 22.28
CA SER A 152 14.17 3.89 21.38
C SER A 152 13.82 5.07 20.47
N SER A 153 12.60 5.11 19.92
CA SER A 153 12.13 6.18 19.04
C SER A 153 10.62 6.23 18.97
N THR A 154 10.06 7.42 18.96
CA THR A 154 8.64 7.69 18.65
C THR A 154 8.44 8.25 17.24
N GLY A 155 9.48 8.18 16.41
CA GLY A 155 9.49 8.68 15.04
C GLY A 155 10.24 10.00 14.90
N ASP A 156 10.55 10.34 13.66
CA ASP A 156 11.19 11.60 13.27
C ASP A 156 10.52 12.14 12.02
N LYS A 157 10.24 13.45 11.98
CA LYS A 157 9.55 14.11 10.86
C LYS A 157 10.35 14.11 9.55
N SER A 158 11.65 13.85 9.59
CA SER A 158 12.46 13.68 8.39
C SER A 158 12.22 12.35 7.68
N ILE A 159 11.60 11.38 8.36
CA ILE A 159 11.27 10.08 7.79
C ILE A 159 9.87 10.13 7.21
N ILE A 160 9.79 10.02 5.89
CA ILE A 160 8.52 10.00 5.15
C ILE A 160 8.13 8.54 4.90
N VAL A 161 6.92 8.17 5.34
CA VAL A 161 6.34 6.85 5.13
C VAL A 161 5.22 6.97 4.10
N ALA A 162 5.35 6.26 2.98
CA ALA A 162 4.29 6.17 1.97
C ALA A 162 3.28 5.09 2.39
N VAL A 163 2.02 5.48 2.53
CA VAL A 163 0.91 4.57 2.81
C VAL A 163 0.11 4.38 1.53
N LEU A 164 0.07 3.13 1.03
CA LEU A 164 -0.72 2.74 -0.13
C LEU A 164 -2.02 2.10 0.37
N ASP A 165 -3.11 2.87 0.32
CA ASP A 165 -4.41 2.47 0.87
C ASP A 165 -5.56 3.08 0.02
N GLU A 166 -6.79 2.85 0.43
CA GLU A 166 -7.98 3.43 -0.23
C GLU A 166 -8.17 4.91 0.09
N GLY A 167 -7.61 5.39 1.19
CA GLY A 167 -7.65 6.77 1.62
C GLY A 167 -7.17 6.95 3.05
N VAL A 168 -6.97 8.21 3.44
CA VAL A 168 -6.55 8.60 4.79
C VAL A 168 -7.42 9.73 5.29
N MET A 169 -7.88 9.63 6.54
CA MET A 169 -8.57 10.73 7.21
C MET A 169 -7.53 11.77 7.68
N VAL A 170 -7.15 12.67 6.79
CA VAL A 170 -6.08 13.66 7.03
C VAL A 170 -6.35 14.58 8.23
N GLU A 171 -7.62 14.81 8.57
CA GLU A 171 -8.04 15.63 9.71
C GLU A 171 -8.16 14.83 11.03
N HIS A 172 -7.81 13.54 11.03
CA HIS A 172 -7.87 12.75 12.25
C HIS A 172 -6.95 13.35 13.33
N PRO A 173 -7.41 13.52 14.57
CA PRO A 173 -6.61 14.16 15.63
C PRO A 173 -5.21 13.58 15.80
N ASP A 174 -5.05 12.27 15.66
CA ASP A 174 -3.77 11.60 15.85
C ASP A 174 -2.88 11.63 14.60
N LEU A 175 -3.45 11.88 13.42
CA LEU A 175 -2.70 11.84 12.15
C LEU A 175 -2.33 13.23 11.65
N LYS A 176 -3.19 14.23 11.81
CA LYS A 176 -3.04 15.56 11.18
C LYS A 176 -1.69 16.23 11.45
N ASN A 177 -1.08 15.99 12.60
CA ASN A 177 0.21 16.58 12.97
C ASN A 177 1.41 15.79 12.43
N SER A 178 1.18 14.58 11.93
CA SER A 178 2.18 13.66 11.38
C SER A 178 2.04 13.49 9.87
N MET A 179 1.03 14.12 9.26
CA MET A 179 0.87 14.10 7.80
C MET A 179 2.04 14.82 7.13
N TRP A 180 2.60 14.16 6.10
CA TRP A 180 3.50 14.85 5.18
C TRP A 180 2.70 15.88 4.36
N VAL A 181 3.30 17.02 4.09
CA VAL A 181 2.68 18.11 3.35
C VAL A 181 3.58 18.50 2.18
N ASN A 182 3.03 18.48 0.97
CA ASN A 182 3.66 19.10 -0.19
C ASN A 182 3.38 20.62 -0.16
N GLU A 183 4.36 21.39 0.26
CA GLU A 183 4.24 22.86 0.37
C GLU A 183 4.20 23.54 -1.00
N GLY A 184 4.60 22.85 -2.07
CA GLY A 184 4.55 23.36 -3.45
C GLY A 184 3.14 23.33 -4.06
N GLU A 185 2.20 22.67 -3.39
CA GLU A 185 0.86 22.42 -3.91
C GLU A 185 -0.26 23.12 -3.13
N VAL A 186 -1.40 23.30 -3.79
CA VAL A 186 -2.61 23.89 -3.20
C VAL A 186 -3.69 22.82 -3.11
N TYR A 187 -4.19 22.57 -1.90
CA TYR A 187 -5.20 21.53 -1.66
C TYR A 187 -6.44 21.69 -2.55
N ARG A 188 -6.84 20.61 -3.19
CA ARG A 188 -7.93 20.56 -4.19
C ARG A 188 -7.70 21.40 -5.44
N SER A 189 -6.49 21.85 -5.70
CA SER A 189 -6.14 22.49 -6.96
C SER A 189 -6.34 21.54 -8.13
N LYS A 190 -6.76 22.10 -9.27
CA LYS A 190 -6.79 21.39 -10.56
C LYS A 190 -5.49 21.63 -11.36
N GLN A 191 -4.56 22.37 -10.79
CA GLN A 191 -3.26 22.67 -11.38
C GLN A 191 -2.17 21.93 -10.60
N ASP A 192 -1.16 21.52 -11.33
CA ASP A 192 0.10 21.04 -10.81
C ASP A 192 0.98 22.29 -10.58
N ASN A 193 1.09 22.71 -9.33
CA ASN A 193 1.71 23.99 -8.98
C ASN A 193 3.23 23.86 -8.86
N ASP A 194 3.73 22.68 -8.49
CA ASP A 194 5.18 22.43 -8.34
C ASP A 194 5.79 21.72 -9.56
N GLY A 195 4.94 21.33 -10.53
CA GLY A 195 5.37 20.71 -11.77
C GLY A 195 5.85 19.25 -11.59
N ASN A 196 5.39 18.57 -10.55
CA ASN A 196 5.77 17.17 -10.25
C ASN A 196 4.97 16.14 -11.06
N GLY A 197 3.89 16.54 -11.73
CA GLY A 197 3.00 15.71 -12.53
C GLY A 197 1.69 15.35 -11.81
N TYR A 198 1.52 15.75 -10.56
CA TYR A 198 0.36 15.43 -9.73
C TYR A 198 -0.34 16.69 -9.23
N LYS A 199 -1.62 16.84 -9.55
CA LYS A 199 -2.39 18.07 -9.27
C LYS A 199 -2.94 18.04 -7.86
N GLY A 200 -2.62 19.08 -7.07
CA GLY A 200 -3.18 19.28 -5.74
C GLY A 200 -2.81 18.20 -4.72
N ASP A 201 -1.67 17.54 -4.89
CA ASP A 201 -1.18 16.41 -4.09
C ASP A 201 -0.56 16.83 -2.75
N VAL A 202 -1.23 17.73 -2.03
CA VAL A 202 -0.76 18.28 -0.75
C VAL A 202 -0.44 17.21 0.29
N TYR A 203 -1.27 16.16 0.40
CA TYR A 203 -1.10 15.07 1.37
C TYR A 203 -0.85 13.71 0.72
N GLY A 204 -0.82 13.66 -0.61
CA GLY A 204 -0.71 12.47 -1.42
C GLY A 204 -1.62 12.51 -2.62
N TYR A 205 -1.75 11.39 -3.33
CA TYR A 205 -2.45 11.36 -4.62
C TYR A 205 -3.35 10.14 -4.77
N ASN A 206 -4.54 10.36 -5.29
CA ASN A 206 -5.49 9.32 -5.65
C ASN A 206 -5.27 8.95 -7.13
N PHE A 207 -4.60 7.83 -7.36
CA PHE A 207 -4.26 7.35 -8.70
C PHE A 207 -5.45 6.78 -9.48
N VAL A 208 -6.57 6.47 -8.80
CA VAL A 208 -7.79 5.98 -9.47
C VAL A 208 -8.59 7.11 -10.08
N PHE A 209 -8.68 8.24 -9.39
CA PHE A 209 -9.42 9.42 -9.83
C PHE A 209 -8.53 10.56 -10.31
N GLU A 210 -7.24 10.36 -10.34
CA GLU A 210 -6.22 11.33 -10.79
C GLU A 210 -6.38 12.70 -10.11
N THR A 211 -6.42 12.70 -8.78
CA THR A 211 -6.63 13.90 -7.96
C THR A 211 -5.85 13.85 -6.65
N GLY A 212 -5.45 15.03 -6.14
CA GLY A 212 -4.86 15.18 -4.80
C GLY A 212 -5.85 15.00 -3.64
N VAL A 213 -7.10 14.61 -3.89
CA VAL A 213 -8.07 14.32 -2.83
C VAL A 213 -7.96 12.86 -2.44
N ILE A 214 -7.36 12.60 -1.28
CA ILE A 214 -7.12 11.26 -0.72
C ILE A 214 -8.00 10.94 0.49
N SER A 215 -8.76 11.91 0.96
CA SER A 215 -9.70 11.70 2.08
C SER A 215 -11.02 11.10 1.59
N TRP A 216 -11.65 10.35 2.45
CA TRP A 216 -12.98 9.79 2.25
C TRP A 216 -14.03 10.89 2.12
#